data_194d936870fa3f34fadc34f1adb77ba3
#
_entry.id   194d936870fa3f34fadc34f1adb77ba3
#
_cell.length_a   1.000
_cell.length_b   1.000
_cell.length_c   1.000
_cell.angle_alpha   90.00
_cell.angle_beta   90.00
_cell.angle_gamma   90.00
#
_symmetry.space_group_name_H-M   'P 1'
#
loop_
_entity.id
_entity.type
_entity.pdbx_description
1 polymer ?
#
loop_
_entity_poly.entity_id
_entity_poly.type
_entity_poly.pdbx_seq_one_letter_code
_entity_poly.pdbx_strand_id
1 'polypeptide(L)'
;MEKFADYILSEENCTKKMEIVYYLQKRTGIFFDNSVILKTQIAKYFIEIMNLDVDKNLVLTACLLYDCKKNDSPQNLDKVKQYPKMSAEFLKTLGFSDRFCKICEQHSRYSEDLGEREKESDVLELVDQFGGMLLHRPERMAFSVEDAICLLEYRNLKGKYNRYLEQFKEFVRKMEGILIWV
;
A
#
# COMPACT_ATOMS: atom_id res chain seq x y z
N MET A 1 -8.78 1.70 27.66
CA MET A 1 -7.47 1.70 26.98
C MET A 1 -7.74 1.92 25.51
N GLU A 2 -7.24 3.00 24.97
CA GLU A 2 -7.40 3.35 23.56
C GLU A 2 -6.79 2.24 22.69
N LYS A 3 -7.52 1.80 21.67
CA LYS A 3 -7.02 0.74 20.77
C LYS A 3 -5.93 1.33 19.88
N PHE A 4 -4.93 0.53 19.53
CA PHE A 4 -3.86 0.96 18.62
C PHE A 4 -4.42 1.55 17.31
N ALA A 5 -5.50 0.95 16.79
CA ALA A 5 -6.16 1.44 15.58
C ALA A 5 -6.67 2.88 15.74
N ASP A 6 -7.35 3.21 16.84
CA ASP A 6 -7.88 4.54 17.08
C ASP A 6 -6.76 5.57 17.18
N TYR A 7 -5.69 5.22 17.89
CA TYR A 7 -4.51 6.07 18.06
C TYR A 7 -3.82 6.40 16.71
N ILE A 8 -3.53 5.38 15.87
CA ILE A 8 -2.84 5.61 14.61
C ILE A 8 -3.73 6.28 13.56
N LEU A 9 -5.04 6.01 13.57
CA LEU A 9 -5.98 6.64 12.66
C LEU A 9 -6.27 8.09 13.02
N SER A 10 -6.14 8.48 14.28
CA SER A 10 -6.28 9.89 14.71
C SER A 10 -5.04 10.75 14.41
N GLU A 11 -3.87 10.16 14.19
CA GLU A 11 -2.66 10.90 13.83
C GLU A 11 -2.70 11.33 12.36
N GLU A 12 -2.63 12.62 12.09
CA GLU A 12 -2.65 13.17 10.72
C GLU A 12 -1.25 13.34 10.11
N ASN A 13 -0.23 13.43 10.96
CA ASN A 13 1.14 13.60 10.50
C ASN A 13 1.73 12.28 9.98
N CYS A 14 2.01 12.23 8.69
CA CYS A 14 2.52 11.05 8.01
C CYS A 14 3.85 10.54 8.60
N THR A 15 4.77 11.43 8.96
CA THR A 15 6.06 11.05 9.56
C THR A 15 5.86 10.41 10.94
N LYS A 16 5.01 10.99 11.77
CA LYS A 16 4.67 10.39 13.06
C LYS A 16 3.98 9.04 12.91
N LYS A 17 3.10 8.86 11.91
CA LYS A 17 2.55 7.53 11.60
C LYS A 17 3.65 6.51 11.30
N MET A 18 4.63 6.87 10.48
CA MET A 18 5.79 6.02 10.16
C MET A 18 6.58 5.64 11.42
N GLU A 19 6.83 6.59 12.31
CA GLU A 19 7.49 6.35 13.59
C GLU A 19 6.70 5.39 14.47
N ILE A 20 5.39 5.58 14.59
CA ILE A 20 4.50 4.71 15.37
C ILE A 20 4.59 3.26 14.85
N VAL A 21 4.51 3.07 13.51
CA VAL A 21 4.60 1.73 12.91
C VAL A 21 5.99 1.13 13.05
N TYR A 22 7.05 1.94 12.95
CA TYR A 22 8.41 1.49 13.22
C TYR A 22 8.56 0.94 14.65
N TYR A 23 8.02 1.62 15.65
CA TYR A 23 8.02 1.11 17.04
C TYR A 23 7.14 -0.12 17.21
N LEU A 24 6.01 -0.20 16.51
CA LEU A 24 5.19 -1.42 16.50
C LEU A 24 5.99 -2.59 15.92
N GLN A 25 6.73 -2.40 14.83
CA GLN A 25 7.61 -3.42 14.25
C GLN A 25 8.61 -3.97 15.27
N LYS A 26 9.24 -3.10 16.05
CA LYS A 26 10.22 -3.51 17.08
C LYS A 26 9.61 -4.43 18.14
N ARG A 27 8.31 -4.31 18.39
CA ARG A 27 7.60 -5.11 19.39
C ARG A 27 6.95 -6.38 18.84
N THR A 28 6.53 -6.35 17.59
CA THR A 28 5.67 -7.39 17.01
C THR A 28 6.32 -8.13 15.85
N GLY A 29 7.46 -7.65 15.32
CA GLY A 29 8.13 -8.25 14.18
C GLY A 29 7.36 -8.11 12.85
N ILE A 30 6.38 -7.20 12.75
CA ILE A 30 5.68 -6.95 11.49
C ILE A 30 6.64 -6.47 10.40
N PHE A 31 6.28 -6.71 9.15
CA PHE A 31 7.04 -6.19 8.01
C PHE A 31 6.95 -4.66 7.94
N PHE A 32 8.10 -4.01 7.90
CA PHE A 32 8.23 -2.57 7.71
C PHE A 32 9.64 -2.27 7.22
N ASP A 33 9.77 -1.80 6.00
CA ASP A 33 11.04 -1.47 5.36
C ASP A 33 10.96 -0.17 4.54
N ASN A 34 12.02 0.16 3.82
CA ASN A 34 12.06 1.34 2.96
C ASN A 34 11.00 1.33 1.87
N SER A 35 10.55 0.14 1.43
CA SER A 35 9.50 0.05 0.41
C SER A 35 8.16 0.56 0.93
N VAL A 36 7.86 0.29 2.20
CA VAL A 36 6.64 0.78 2.86
C VAL A 36 6.67 2.30 2.97
N ILE A 37 7.82 2.87 3.34
CA ILE A 37 8.01 4.33 3.42
C ILE A 37 7.80 4.99 2.05
N LEU A 38 8.48 4.49 1.01
CA LEU A 38 8.35 5.00 -0.36
C LEU A 38 6.90 4.97 -0.85
N LYS A 39 6.23 3.83 -0.71
CA LYS A 39 4.84 3.68 -1.13
C LYS A 39 3.90 4.63 -0.41
N THR A 40 4.10 4.83 0.89
CA THR A 40 3.30 5.77 1.68
C THR A 40 3.50 7.21 1.21
N GLN A 41 4.72 7.59 0.87
CA GLN A 41 5.01 8.92 0.31
C GLN A 41 4.38 9.10 -1.08
N ILE A 42 4.47 8.10 -1.96
CA ILE A 42 3.81 8.12 -3.27
C ILE A 42 2.30 8.29 -3.09
N ALA A 43 1.68 7.51 -2.21
CA ALA A 43 0.24 7.62 -1.91
C ALA A 43 -0.14 9.02 -1.43
N LYS A 44 0.63 9.59 -0.51
CA LYS A 44 0.40 10.95 0.01
C LYS A 44 0.38 11.98 -1.11
N TYR A 45 1.43 12.02 -1.92
CA TYR A 45 1.52 12.99 -3.02
C TYR A 45 0.48 12.75 -4.10
N PHE A 46 0.18 11.50 -4.43
CA PHE A 46 -0.85 11.17 -5.41
C PHE A 46 -2.22 11.70 -4.98
N ILE A 47 -2.62 11.44 -3.74
CA ILE A 47 -3.90 11.91 -3.20
C ILE A 47 -3.97 13.43 -3.19
N GLU A 48 -2.90 14.11 -2.71
CA GLU A 48 -2.86 15.57 -2.57
C GLU A 48 -2.81 16.29 -3.92
N ILE A 49 -1.94 15.86 -4.85
CA ILE A 49 -1.74 16.54 -6.14
C ILE A 49 -2.93 16.33 -7.07
N MET A 50 -3.53 15.15 -7.04
CA MET A 50 -4.67 14.81 -7.90
C MET A 50 -6.02 15.08 -7.23
N ASN A 51 -6.02 15.55 -5.98
CA ASN A 51 -7.21 15.83 -5.19
C ASN A 51 -8.22 14.67 -5.22
N LEU A 52 -7.73 13.46 -4.88
CA LEU A 52 -8.57 12.27 -4.95
C LEU A 52 -9.66 12.26 -3.87
N ASP A 53 -10.86 11.84 -4.26
CA ASP A 53 -11.98 11.62 -3.34
C ASP A 53 -11.81 10.31 -2.56
N VAL A 54 -10.84 10.27 -1.63
CA VAL A 54 -10.57 9.13 -0.74
C VAL A 54 -10.26 9.63 0.67
N ASP A 55 -10.44 8.76 1.65
CA ASP A 55 -9.95 9.04 3.01
C ASP A 55 -8.43 8.92 3.05
N LYS A 56 -7.75 10.07 2.92
CA LYS A 56 -6.28 10.16 2.92
C LYS A 56 -5.66 9.50 4.14
N ASN A 57 -6.22 9.77 5.34
CA ASN A 57 -5.64 9.28 6.58
C ASN A 57 -5.73 7.75 6.66
N LEU A 58 -6.83 7.21 6.20
CA LEU A 58 -7.06 5.77 6.10
C LEU A 58 -6.11 5.12 5.08
N VAL A 59 -5.95 5.72 3.87
CA VAL A 59 -5.03 5.20 2.85
C VAL A 59 -3.58 5.20 3.36
N LEU A 60 -3.10 6.29 3.97
CA LEU A 60 -1.73 6.36 4.47
C LEU A 60 -1.48 5.33 5.59
N THR A 61 -2.45 5.14 6.48
CA THR A 61 -2.37 4.11 7.51
C THR A 61 -2.36 2.70 6.89
N ALA A 62 -3.20 2.47 5.87
CA ALA A 62 -3.20 1.22 5.14
C ALA A 62 -1.87 0.96 4.43
N CYS A 63 -1.27 1.95 3.75
CA CYS A 63 0.06 1.83 3.12
C CYS A 63 1.15 1.36 4.09
N LEU A 64 1.06 1.78 5.36
CA LEU A 64 2.03 1.39 6.37
C LEU A 64 1.83 -0.04 6.90
N LEU A 65 0.63 -0.62 6.77
CA LEU A 65 0.25 -1.83 7.51
C LEU A 65 -0.24 -3.00 6.63
N TYR A 66 -0.64 -2.78 5.36
CA TYR A 66 -1.26 -3.82 4.53
C TYR A 66 -0.36 -5.05 4.29
N ASP A 67 0.94 -4.86 4.28
CA ASP A 67 1.96 -5.90 4.09
C ASP A 67 2.53 -6.45 5.42
N CYS A 68 1.92 -6.14 6.57
CA CYS A 68 2.51 -6.39 7.89
C CYS A 68 2.87 -7.88 8.17
N LYS A 69 2.28 -8.82 7.44
CA LYS A 69 2.59 -10.26 7.52
C LYS A 69 3.38 -10.82 6.31
N LYS A 70 3.92 -9.96 5.47
CA LYS A 70 4.65 -10.37 4.26
C LYS A 70 5.89 -11.22 4.54
N ASN A 71 6.64 -10.93 5.61
CA ASN A 71 7.84 -11.66 5.98
C ASN A 71 7.59 -13.13 6.40
N ASP A 72 6.36 -13.45 6.80
CA ASP A 72 5.98 -14.79 7.18
C ASP A 72 5.88 -15.72 5.95
N SER A 73 6.21 -15.23 4.73
CA SER A 73 5.89 -15.90 3.46
C SER A 73 7.05 -16.03 2.44
N PRO A 74 8.33 -16.16 2.79
CA PRO A 74 9.41 -15.76 1.85
C PRO A 74 9.72 -16.73 0.71
N GLN A 75 9.23 -17.96 0.65
CA GLN A 75 9.71 -18.93 -0.35
C GLN A 75 8.65 -19.85 -0.99
N ASN A 76 7.38 -19.69 -0.69
CA ASN A 76 6.32 -20.54 -1.24
C ASN A 76 5.23 -19.64 -1.85
N LEU A 77 4.96 -19.83 -3.14
CA LEU A 77 3.93 -19.06 -3.88
C LEU A 77 2.54 -19.13 -3.22
N ASP A 78 2.20 -20.25 -2.60
CA ASP A 78 0.92 -20.40 -1.92
C ASP A 78 0.85 -19.55 -0.64
N LYS A 79 1.97 -19.40 0.06
CA LYS A 79 2.06 -18.47 1.21
C LYS A 79 2.02 -17.01 0.78
N VAL A 80 2.63 -16.67 -0.37
CA VAL A 80 2.57 -15.31 -0.95
C VAL A 80 1.12 -14.90 -1.24
N LYS A 81 0.26 -15.83 -1.60
CA LYS A 81 -1.17 -15.56 -1.82
C LYS A 81 -1.96 -15.34 -0.53
N GLN A 82 -1.47 -15.83 0.59
CA GLN A 82 -2.19 -15.82 1.87
C GLN A 82 -1.88 -14.57 2.73
N TYR A 83 -0.72 -13.91 2.54
CA TYR A 83 -0.33 -12.82 3.43
C TYR A 83 -1.31 -11.64 3.48
N PRO A 84 -2.06 -11.26 2.42
CA PRO A 84 -3.04 -10.18 2.54
C PRO A 84 -4.13 -10.50 3.56
N LYS A 85 -4.65 -11.75 3.54
CA LYS A 85 -5.62 -12.24 4.51
C LYS A 85 -5.03 -12.31 5.93
N MET A 86 -3.83 -12.86 6.07
CA MET A 86 -3.11 -12.93 7.35
C MET A 86 -2.86 -11.52 7.93
N SER A 87 -2.53 -10.55 7.08
CA SER A 87 -2.39 -9.15 7.50
C SER A 87 -3.71 -8.58 7.98
N ALA A 88 -4.80 -8.78 7.25
CA ALA A 88 -6.14 -8.33 7.63
C ALA A 88 -6.60 -8.93 8.97
N GLU A 89 -6.39 -10.23 9.18
CA GLU A 89 -6.68 -10.92 10.44
C GLU A 89 -5.87 -10.34 11.60
N PHE A 90 -4.58 -10.10 11.40
CA PHE A 90 -3.73 -9.47 12.42
C PHE A 90 -4.19 -8.05 12.75
N LEU A 91 -4.54 -7.24 11.74
CA LEU A 91 -5.04 -5.87 11.93
C LEU A 91 -6.34 -5.85 12.74
N LYS A 92 -7.22 -6.83 12.58
CA LYS A 92 -8.39 -7.00 13.46
C LYS A 92 -8.01 -7.14 14.94
N THR A 93 -6.94 -7.89 15.23
CA THR A 93 -6.47 -8.03 16.62
C THR A 93 -5.95 -6.73 17.22
N LEU A 94 -5.52 -5.78 16.38
CA LEU A 94 -5.09 -4.43 16.79
C LEU A 94 -6.25 -3.44 16.91
N GLY A 95 -7.48 -3.87 16.62
CA GLY A 95 -8.71 -3.10 16.79
C GLY A 95 -9.17 -2.35 15.54
N PHE A 96 -8.58 -2.59 14.37
CA PHE A 96 -9.04 -2.00 13.11
C PHE A 96 -10.42 -2.52 12.70
N SER A 97 -11.20 -1.64 12.04
CA SER A 97 -12.53 -1.97 11.53
C SER A 97 -12.47 -2.99 10.38
N ASP A 98 -13.59 -3.70 10.15
CA ASP A 98 -13.73 -4.61 9.02
C ASP A 98 -13.49 -3.92 7.68
N ARG A 99 -13.95 -2.67 7.52
CA ARG A 99 -13.71 -1.86 6.31
C ARG A 99 -12.20 -1.63 6.10
N PHE A 100 -11.45 -1.26 7.13
CA PHE A 100 -10.00 -1.06 7.02
C PHE A 100 -9.28 -2.36 6.64
N CYS A 101 -9.63 -3.46 7.29
CA CYS A 101 -9.06 -4.78 6.98
C CYS A 101 -9.37 -5.22 5.55
N LYS A 102 -10.61 -4.99 5.08
CA LYS A 102 -11.03 -5.22 3.70
C LYS A 102 -10.19 -4.41 2.70
N ILE A 103 -9.96 -3.12 2.97
CA ILE A 103 -9.10 -2.27 2.12
C ILE A 103 -7.70 -2.86 2.02
N CYS A 104 -7.10 -3.23 3.14
CA CYS A 104 -5.77 -3.83 3.17
C CYS A 104 -5.69 -5.17 2.43
N GLU A 105 -6.75 -5.97 2.42
CA GLU A 105 -6.79 -7.25 1.73
C GLU A 105 -7.07 -7.07 0.23
N GLN A 106 -8.02 -6.23 -0.14
CA GLN A 106 -8.45 -6.01 -1.52
C GLN A 106 -7.37 -5.43 -2.45
N HIS A 107 -6.31 -4.77 -1.93
CA HIS A 107 -5.24 -4.25 -2.77
C HIS A 107 -4.51 -5.35 -3.53
N SER A 108 -4.46 -6.55 -2.99
CA SER A 108 -3.71 -7.65 -3.57
C SER A 108 -4.47 -8.32 -4.72
N ARG A 109 -3.76 -8.60 -5.81
CA ARG A 109 -4.28 -9.42 -6.91
C ARG A 109 -4.61 -10.87 -6.51
N TYR A 110 -4.15 -11.30 -5.36
CA TYR A 110 -4.38 -12.66 -4.82
C TYR A 110 -5.52 -12.74 -3.81
N SER A 111 -6.11 -11.60 -3.41
CA SER A 111 -7.24 -11.63 -2.48
C SER A 111 -8.45 -12.33 -3.12
N GLU A 112 -9.24 -12.99 -2.30
CA GLU A 112 -10.55 -13.53 -2.69
C GLU A 112 -11.51 -12.41 -3.08
N ASP A 113 -12.65 -12.75 -3.68
CA ASP A 113 -13.72 -11.77 -3.92
C ASP A 113 -14.35 -11.39 -2.57
N LEU A 114 -14.11 -10.17 -2.14
CA LEU A 114 -14.62 -9.59 -0.90
C LEU A 114 -15.82 -8.65 -1.16
N GLY A 115 -16.49 -8.81 -2.29
CA GLY A 115 -17.58 -7.95 -2.72
C GLY A 115 -17.10 -6.63 -3.31
N GLU A 116 -17.94 -5.59 -3.25
CA GLU A 116 -17.65 -4.28 -3.83
C GLU A 116 -16.28 -3.76 -3.38
N ARG A 117 -15.48 -3.32 -4.36
CA ARG A 117 -14.12 -2.87 -4.12
C ARG A 117 -14.10 -1.44 -3.58
N GLU A 118 -13.44 -1.25 -2.46
CA GLU A 118 -13.22 0.06 -1.86
C GLU A 118 -12.32 0.93 -2.75
N LYS A 119 -12.65 2.22 -2.85
CA LYS A 119 -11.86 3.17 -3.65
C LYS A 119 -10.43 3.36 -3.12
N GLU A 120 -10.25 3.27 -1.83
CA GLU A 120 -8.96 3.29 -1.17
C GLU A 120 -8.08 2.09 -1.54
N SER A 121 -8.68 0.92 -1.79
CA SER A 121 -7.95 -0.28 -2.26
C SER A 121 -7.37 -0.08 -3.65
N ASP A 122 -8.02 0.69 -4.51
CA ASP A 122 -7.51 1.02 -5.84
C ASP A 122 -6.27 1.90 -5.77
N VAL A 123 -6.26 2.89 -4.88
CA VAL A 123 -5.06 3.70 -4.63
C VAL A 123 -3.93 2.83 -4.09
N LEU A 124 -4.23 1.99 -3.11
CA LEU A 124 -3.26 1.11 -2.47
C LEU A 124 -2.60 0.15 -3.48
N GLU A 125 -3.40 -0.44 -4.38
CA GLU A 125 -2.90 -1.34 -5.44
C GLU A 125 -1.91 -0.63 -6.37
N LEU A 126 -2.23 0.58 -6.84
CA LEU A 126 -1.37 1.35 -7.73
C LEU A 126 -0.04 1.68 -7.08
N VAL A 127 -0.07 2.20 -5.85
CA VAL A 127 1.16 2.59 -5.16
C VAL A 127 2.00 1.40 -4.74
N ASP A 128 1.38 0.26 -4.39
CA ASP A 128 2.10 -0.97 -4.08
C ASP A 128 2.83 -1.50 -5.31
N GLN A 129 2.14 -1.63 -6.44
CA GLN A 129 2.73 -2.16 -7.65
C GLN A 129 3.81 -1.22 -8.20
N PHE A 130 3.52 0.07 -8.33
CA PHE A 130 4.46 1.06 -8.86
C PHE A 130 5.67 1.22 -7.95
N GLY A 131 5.48 1.52 -6.67
CA GLY A 131 6.57 1.68 -5.71
C GLY A 131 7.42 0.42 -5.55
N GLY A 132 6.77 -0.76 -5.66
CA GLY A 132 7.48 -2.03 -5.67
C GLY A 132 8.36 -2.22 -6.91
N MET A 133 8.02 -1.63 -8.06
CA MET A 133 8.82 -1.70 -9.29
C MET A 133 10.03 -0.76 -9.28
N LEU A 134 9.95 0.36 -8.59
CA LEU A 134 11.03 1.34 -8.49
C LEU A 134 12.20 0.90 -7.58
N LEU A 135 12.06 -0.21 -6.87
CA LEU A 135 13.08 -0.67 -5.92
C LEU A 135 13.87 -1.85 -6.47
N HIS A 136 15.18 -1.87 -6.19
CA HIS A 136 16.01 -3.05 -6.37
C HIS A 136 15.53 -4.18 -5.47
N ARG A 137 15.55 -5.39 -5.97
CA ARG A 137 15.26 -6.62 -5.25
C ARG A 137 16.35 -7.65 -5.53
N PRO A 138 16.53 -8.67 -4.68
CA PRO A 138 17.52 -9.71 -4.93
C PRO A 138 17.40 -10.36 -6.31
N GLU A 139 16.14 -10.50 -6.80
CA GLU A 139 15.82 -11.17 -8.05
C GLU A 139 15.79 -10.24 -9.28
N ARG A 140 15.85 -8.89 -9.10
CA ARG A 140 15.79 -7.95 -10.22
C ARG A 140 16.29 -6.54 -9.91
N MET A 141 16.76 -5.84 -10.93
CA MET A 141 17.00 -4.39 -10.88
C MET A 141 15.70 -3.59 -10.75
N ALA A 142 15.79 -2.35 -10.26
CA ALA A 142 14.69 -1.41 -10.32
C ALA A 142 14.33 -1.11 -11.80
N PHE A 143 13.05 -0.94 -12.07
CA PHE A 143 12.59 -0.44 -13.36
C PHE A 143 12.75 1.07 -13.44
N SER A 144 12.88 1.60 -14.67
CA SER A 144 12.66 3.03 -14.91
C SER A 144 11.22 3.42 -14.60
N VAL A 145 10.96 4.71 -14.44
CA VAL A 145 9.59 5.20 -14.22
C VAL A 145 8.70 4.87 -15.41
N GLU A 146 9.19 5.04 -16.63
CA GLU A 146 8.49 4.74 -17.87
C GLU A 146 8.13 3.26 -17.98
N ASP A 147 9.11 2.38 -17.73
CA ASP A 147 8.87 0.93 -17.75
C ASP A 147 7.87 0.50 -16.68
N ALA A 148 7.95 1.11 -15.49
CA ALA A 148 7.02 0.83 -14.40
C ALA A 148 5.58 1.23 -14.77
N ILE A 149 5.37 2.36 -15.43
CA ILE A 149 4.06 2.80 -15.93
C ILE A 149 3.56 1.87 -17.03
N CYS A 150 4.39 1.53 -18.01
CA CYS A 150 4.02 0.58 -19.05
C CYS A 150 3.60 -0.78 -18.46
N LEU A 151 4.35 -1.27 -17.49
CA LEU A 151 4.02 -2.53 -16.80
C LEU A 151 2.73 -2.45 -15.99
N LEU A 152 2.40 -1.30 -15.38
CA LEU A 152 1.12 -1.11 -14.70
C LEU A 152 -0.07 -1.27 -15.66
N GLU A 153 0.04 -0.77 -16.89
CA GLU A 153 -1.01 -0.90 -17.91
C GLU A 153 -1.23 -2.35 -18.33
N TYR A 154 -0.16 -3.14 -18.44
CA TYR A 154 -0.22 -4.56 -18.79
C TYR A 154 -0.57 -5.47 -17.63
N ARG A 155 -0.29 -5.06 -16.39
CA ARG A 155 -0.68 -5.85 -15.23
C ARG A 155 -2.18 -5.81 -15.11
N ASN A 156 -2.71 -7.02 -14.99
CA ASN A 156 -4.12 -7.24 -14.68
C ASN A 156 -4.40 -6.68 -13.28
N LEU A 157 -4.58 -5.37 -13.20
CA LEU A 157 -5.01 -4.70 -12.00
C LEU A 157 -6.31 -5.35 -11.57
N LYS A 158 -6.44 -5.71 -10.33
CA LYS A 158 -7.60 -6.43 -9.84
C LYS A 158 -8.85 -5.56 -9.95
N GLY A 159 -9.80 -6.06 -10.69
CA GLY A 159 -10.91 -5.26 -11.17
C GLY A 159 -10.47 -4.53 -12.44
N LYS A 160 -10.71 -5.15 -13.53
CA LYS A 160 -10.45 -4.83 -14.96
C LYS A 160 -10.18 -3.34 -15.29
N TYR A 161 -10.47 -2.45 -14.35
CA TYR A 161 -10.32 -1.00 -14.43
C TYR A 161 -10.11 -0.47 -13.02
N ASN A 162 -8.85 -0.34 -12.58
CA ASN A 162 -8.56 0.47 -11.42
C ASN A 162 -9.03 1.90 -11.72
N ARG A 163 -9.95 2.42 -10.92
CA ARG A 163 -10.63 3.70 -11.18
C ARG A 163 -9.70 4.90 -11.22
N TYR A 164 -8.50 4.79 -10.69
CA TYR A 164 -7.52 5.86 -10.61
C TYR A 164 -6.30 5.66 -11.53
N LEU A 165 -6.26 4.63 -12.39
CA LEU A 165 -5.09 4.33 -13.20
C LEU A 165 -4.66 5.52 -14.09
N GLU A 166 -5.59 6.15 -14.78
CA GLU A 166 -5.27 7.27 -15.66
C GLU A 166 -4.82 8.51 -14.89
N GLN A 167 -5.44 8.79 -13.75
CA GLN A 167 -5.01 9.87 -12.85
C GLN A 167 -3.63 9.56 -12.25
N PHE A 168 -3.31 8.30 -11.96
CA PHE A 168 -1.99 7.91 -11.47
C PHE A 168 -0.91 8.11 -12.54
N LYS A 169 -1.17 7.76 -13.79
CA LYS A 169 -0.26 8.01 -14.92
C LYS A 169 0.00 9.51 -15.10
N GLU A 170 -1.04 10.32 -15.02
CA GLU A 170 -0.91 11.79 -15.07
C GLU A 170 -0.10 12.32 -13.89
N PHE A 171 -0.35 11.84 -12.69
CA PHE A 171 0.43 12.17 -11.50
C PHE A 171 1.92 11.87 -11.69
N VAL A 172 2.26 10.66 -12.15
CA VAL A 172 3.65 10.26 -12.36
C VAL A 172 4.33 11.18 -13.37
N ARG A 173 3.68 11.49 -14.50
CA ARG A 173 4.22 12.44 -15.51
C ARG A 173 4.45 13.83 -14.94
N LYS A 174 3.56 14.35 -14.08
CA LYS A 174 3.75 15.63 -13.39
C LYS A 174 4.96 15.61 -12.46
N MET A 175 5.22 14.46 -11.85
CA MET A 175 6.30 14.29 -10.87
C MET A 175 7.67 14.04 -11.52
N GLU A 176 7.75 13.55 -12.75
CA GLU A 176 9.01 13.32 -13.46
C GLU A 176 9.88 14.58 -13.59
N GLY A 177 9.26 15.78 -13.64
CA GLY A 177 9.95 17.06 -13.66
C GLY A 177 10.36 17.59 -12.28
N ILE A 178 9.93 16.97 -11.18
CA ILE A 178 10.04 17.53 -9.82
C ILE A 178 10.80 16.59 -8.87
N LEU A 179 10.75 15.29 -9.07
CA LEU A 179 11.32 14.30 -8.17
C LEU A 179 12.30 13.37 -8.89
N ILE A 180 13.52 13.35 -8.37
CA ILE A 180 14.40 12.19 -8.52
C ILE A 180 13.79 11.11 -7.61
N TRP A 181 13.18 10.07 -8.20
CA TRP A 181 12.45 9.02 -7.48
C TRP A 181 13.34 8.10 -6.63
N VAL A 182 14.65 8.28 -6.66
CA VAL A 182 15.62 7.60 -5.74
C VAL A 182 16.86 8.46 -5.58
#